data_0d762e1fc194a4d6db894b4ae4c465c4
#
_entry.id   0d762e1fc194a4d6db894b4ae4c465c4
#
_cell.length_a   1.000
_cell.length_b   1.000
_cell.length_c   1.000
_cell.angle_alpha   90.00
_cell.angle_beta   90.00
_cell.angle_gamma   90.00
#
_symmetry.space_group_name_H-M   'P 1'
#
loop_
_entity.id
_entity.type
_entity.pdbx_description
1 polymer ?
#
loop_
_entity_poly.entity_id
_entity_poly.type
_entity_poly.pdbx_seq_one_letter_code
_entity_poly.pdbx_strand_id
1 'polypeptide(L)'
;AILAGDLGCAFAWERFLDTDAPGDRSRAALRVFAAIQREVVLGQELDVKGSPDVSRMQQLKTGSYTVAGPIRLGALLGGATEGDAAWRALEGFAGPLGEAFQMRDDLLGTFGDPDKTGKSAGNDLRAGKRTALVRAAEESLSVGERTPLTKVLGRADASDAEIAAAREM
;
A
#
# COMPACT_ATOMS: atom_id res chain seq x y z
N ALA A 1 3.98 -7.03 20.26
CA ALA A 1 3.92 -6.47 18.91
C ALA A 1 3.97 -4.94 18.93
N ILE A 2 3.11 -4.24 19.71
CA ILE A 2 3.03 -2.76 19.76
C ILE A 2 4.38 -2.15 20.13
N LEU A 3 4.96 -2.52 21.26
CA LEU A 3 6.26 -1.99 21.72
C LEU A 3 7.41 -2.22 20.73
N ALA A 4 7.38 -3.32 19.96
CA ALA A 4 8.35 -3.55 18.90
C ALA A 4 8.19 -2.56 17.74
N GLY A 5 6.95 -2.19 17.42
CA GLY A 5 6.64 -1.15 16.44
C GLY A 5 7.12 0.23 16.90
N ASP A 6 6.86 0.57 18.16
CA ASP A 6 7.30 1.84 18.76
C ASP A 6 8.83 1.95 18.77
N LEU A 7 9.51 0.87 19.13
CA LEU A 7 10.98 0.80 19.10
C LEU A 7 11.53 0.91 17.68
N GLY A 8 10.88 0.25 16.70
CA GLY A 8 11.22 0.38 15.28
C GLY A 8 11.07 1.82 14.76
N CYS A 9 10.02 2.51 15.21
CA CYS A 9 9.81 3.92 14.90
C CYS A 9 10.93 4.80 15.50
N ALA A 10 11.31 4.56 16.77
CA ALA A 10 12.41 5.26 17.42
C ALA A 10 13.73 5.08 16.67
N PHE A 11 14.08 3.85 16.28
CA PHE A 11 15.28 3.57 15.46
C PHE A 11 15.23 4.26 14.08
N ALA A 12 14.07 4.37 13.47
CA ALA A 12 13.95 5.10 12.21
C ALA A 12 14.25 6.59 12.38
N TRP A 13 13.80 7.21 13.48
CA TRP A 13 14.15 8.59 13.82
C TRP A 13 15.64 8.75 14.11
N GLU A 14 16.26 7.87 14.89
CA GLU A 14 17.71 7.89 15.14
C GLU A 14 18.49 7.83 13.81
N ARG A 15 18.18 6.88 12.96
CA ARG A 15 18.84 6.75 11.65
C ARG A 15 18.66 7.97 10.77
N PHE A 16 17.51 8.61 10.84
CA PHE A 16 17.26 9.83 10.08
C PHE A 16 18.11 10.99 10.62
N LEU A 17 18.22 11.13 11.94
CA LEU A 17 19.01 12.18 12.60
C LEU A 17 20.52 11.99 12.38
N ASP A 18 20.99 10.76 12.25
CA ASP A 18 22.38 10.41 11.94
C ASP A 18 22.76 10.64 10.46
N THR A 19 21.80 11.08 9.63
CA THR A 19 22.08 11.31 8.19
C THR A 19 22.96 12.55 8.03
N ASP A 20 24.13 12.36 7.41
CA ASP A 20 25.04 13.46 7.10
C ASP A 20 24.55 14.24 5.87
N ALA A 21 23.72 15.24 6.10
CA ALA A 21 23.18 16.11 5.08
C ALA A 21 23.13 17.57 5.58
N PRO A 22 23.23 18.57 4.68
CA PRO A 22 23.07 19.98 5.05
C PRO A 22 21.76 20.23 5.81
N GLY A 23 21.79 21.10 6.81
CA GLY A 23 20.70 21.29 7.75
C GLY A 23 19.36 21.73 7.14
N ASP A 24 19.39 22.45 6.02
CA ASP A 24 18.20 22.82 5.24
C ASP A 24 17.58 21.60 4.53
N ARG A 25 18.38 20.71 3.96
CA ARG A 25 17.97 19.47 3.31
C ARG A 25 17.42 18.48 4.35
N SER A 26 18.13 18.30 5.46
CA SER A 26 17.67 17.47 6.58
C SER A 26 16.32 17.94 7.11
N ARG A 27 16.12 19.26 7.23
CA ARG A 27 14.86 19.82 7.70
C ARG A 27 13.71 19.60 6.71
N ALA A 28 13.97 19.74 5.41
CA ALA A 28 12.97 19.46 4.36
C ALA A 28 12.58 17.98 4.39
N ALA A 29 13.55 17.08 4.42
CA ALA A 29 13.33 15.64 4.50
C ALA A 29 12.61 15.23 5.79
N LEU A 30 12.92 15.82 6.95
CA LEU A 30 12.19 15.61 8.21
C LEU A 30 10.71 15.92 8.12
N ARG A 31 10.33 16.97 7.40
CA ARG A 31 8.91 17.30 7.17
C ARG A 31 8.21 16.20 6.38
N VAL A 32 8.84 15.68 5.34
CA VAL A 32 8.30 14.57 4.53
C VAL A 32 8.22 13.30 5.38
N PHE A 33 9.25 12.98 6.16
CA PHE A 33 9.25 11.82 7.04
C PHE A 33 8.10 11.89 8.07
N ALA A 34 7.91 13.03 8.72
CA ALA A 34 6.80 13.24 9.65
C ALA A 34 5.42 13.17 8.97
N ALA A 35 5.31 13.66 7.72
CA ALA A 35 4.08 13.55 6.94
C ALA A 35 3.74 12.09 6.63
N ILE A 36 4.71 11.28 6.20
CA ILE A 36 4.55 9.84 5.95
C ILE A 36 4.04 9.12 7.21
N GLN A 37 4.66 9.37 8.37
CA GLN A 37 4.25 8.76 9.64
C GLN A 37 2.77 9.07 9.95
N ARG A 38 2.38 10.34 9.82
CA ARG A 38 0.99 10.78 10.03
C ARG A 38 0.03 10.12 9.04
N GLU A 39 0.39 10.05 7.76
CA GLU A 39 -0.45 9.46 6.71
C GLU A 39 -0.71 7.98 6.96
N VAL A 40 0.32 7.21 7.33
CA VAL A 40 0.17 5.79 7.69
C VAL A 40 -0.77 5.59 8.86
N VAL A 41 -0.64 6.40 9.91
CA VAL A 41 -1.53 6.32 11.10
C VAL A 41 -2.98 6.63 10.72
N LEU A 42 -3.20 7.69 9.93
CA LEU A 42 -4.54 8.05 9.45
C LEU A 42 -5.12 6.98 8.53
N GLY A 43 -4.31 6.41 7.64
CA GLY A 43 -4.73 5.31 6.77
C GLY A 43 -5.11 4.06 7.56
N GLN A 44 -4.35 3.74 8.61
CA GLN A 44 -4.67 2.62 9.51
C GLN A 44 -5.94 2.88 10.32
N GLU A 45 -6.17 4.12 10.76
CA GLU A 45 -7.41 4.50 11.44
C GLU A 45 -8.64 4.30 10.53
N LEU A 46 -8.54 4.72 9.26
CA LEU A 46 -9.61 4.52 8.27
C LEU A 46 -9.89 3.03 8.03
N ASP A 47 -8.84 2.21 7.98
CA ASP A 47 -8.95 0.75 7.82
C ASP A 47 -9.70 0.11 9.02
N VAL A 48 -9.28 0.43 10.24
CA VAL A 48 -9.90 -0.08 11.47
C VAL A 48 -11.38 0.36 11.61
N LYS A 49 -11.71 1.57 11.15
CA LYS A 49 -13.08 2.09 11.14
C LYS A 49 -13.94 1.56 9.99
N GLY A 50 -13.37 0.79 9.07
CA GLY A 50 -14.10 0.27 7.92
C GLY A 50 -14.55 1.39 6.96
N SER A 51 -13.66 2.33 6.66
CA SER A 51 -13.99 3.46 5.78
C SER A 51 -14.51 3.01 4.42
N PRO A 52 -15.61 3.60 3.91
CA PRO A 52 -16.11 3.32 2.58
C PRO A 52 -15.17 3.82 1.47
N ASP A 53 -14.31 4.80 1.77
CA ASP A 53 -13.28 5.30 0.84
C ASP A 53 -12.01 4.44 0.91
N VAL A 54 -12.12 3.25 0.33
CA VAL A 54 -11.02 2.28 0.27
C VAL A 54 -9.80 2.83 -0.49
N SER A 55 -10.02 3.62 -1.54
CA SER A 55 -8.94 4.21 -2.33
C SER A 55 -8.09 5.17 -1.50
N ARG A 56 -8.74 6.06 -0.76
CA ARG A 56 -8.07 7.00 0.14
C ARG A 56 -7.34 6.29 1.27
N MET A 57 -7.98 5.29 1.86
CA MET A 57 -7.39 4.47 2.91
C MET A 57 -6.10 3.77 2.42
N GLN A 58 -6.15 3.11 1.25
CA GLN A 58 -4.99 2.44 0.66
C GLN A 58 -3.87 3.41 0.29
N GLN A 59 -4.20 4.57 -0.28
CA GLN A 59 -3.23 5.60 -0.60
C GLN A 59 -2.47 6.06 0.65
N LEU A 60 -3.17 6.35 1.74
CA LEU A 60 -2.56 6.78 3.00
C LEU A 60 -1.79 5.63 3.68
N LYS A 61 -2.36 4.43 3.72
CA LYS A 61 -1.81 3.29 4.44
C LYS A 61 -0.61 2.64 3.75
N THR A 62 -0.55 2.66 2.42
CA THR A 62 0.46 1.92 1.66
C THR A 62 1.18 2.79 0.62
N GLY A 63 0.46 3.58 -0.16
CA GLY A 63 1.03 4.32 -1.29
C GLY A 63 2.09 5.34 -0.87
N SER A 64 1.87 6.03 0.26
CA SER A 64 2.75 7.11 0.69
C SER A 64 4.11 6.62 1.19
N TYR A 65 4.18 5.52 1.95
CA TYR A 65 5.44 5.11 2.58
C TYR A 65 6.24 4.06 1.81
N THR A 66 5.61 3.33 0.90
CA THR A 66 6.27 2.20 0.21
C THR A 66 7.19 2.68 -0.91
N VAL A 67 6.77 3.66 -1.69
CA VAL A 67 7.48 4.13 -2.88
C VAL A 67 7.69 5.63 -2.87
N ALA A 68 6.63 6.42 -2.86
CA ALA A 68 6.72 7.88 -3.03
C ALA A 68 7.50 8.55 -1.89
N GLY A 69 7.26 8.15 -0.65
CA GLY A 69 7.94 8.70 0.52
C GLY A 69 9.46 8.50 0.49
N PRO A 70 9.97 7.27 0.36
CA PRO A 70 11.41 7.02 0.25
C PRO A 70 12.07 7.77 -0.93
N ILE A 71 11.41 7.86 -2.07
CA ILE A 71 11.92 8.62 -3.23
C ILE A 71 12.02 10.10 -2.90
N ARG A 72 11.00 10.69 -2.30
CA ARG A 72 11.00 12.09 -1.85
C ARG A 72 12.08 12.38 -0.83
N LEU A 73 12.24 11.51 0.17
CA LEU A 73 13.29 11.63 1.16
C LEU A 73 14.67 11.60 0.51
N GLY A 74 14.94 10.63 -0.35
CA GLY A 74 16.19 10.52 -1.10
C GLY A 74 16.46 11.74 -1.98
N ALA A 75 15.45 12.25 -2.69
CA ALA A 75 15.54 13.45 -3.52
C ALA A 75 15.97 14.68 -2.72
N LEU A 76 15.29 14.96 -1.59
CA LEU A 76 15.60 16.11 -0.74
C LEU A 76 16.99 16.01 -0.10
N LEU A 77 17.36 14.85 0.42
CA LEU A 77 18.70 14.61 0.97
C LEU A 77 19.77 14.73 -0.12
N GLY A 78 19.48 14.28 -1.35
CA GLY A 78 20.34 14.42 -2.52
C GLY A 78 20.44 15.84 -3.08
N GLY A 79 19.62 16.77 -2.57
CA GLY A 79 19.69 18.19 -2.93
C GLY A 79 18.66 18.66 -3.95
N ALA A 80 17.70 17.81 -4.33
CA ALA A 80 16.52 18.28 -5.08
C ALA A 80 15.68 19.23 -4.22
N THR A 81 15.03 20.17 -4.87
CA THR A 81 14.10 21.10 -4.23
C THR A 81 12.69 20.80 -4.75
N GLU A 82 11.70 20.85 -3.87
CA GLU A 82 10.31 20.70 -4.29
C GLU A 82 9.98 21.56 -5.51
N GLY A 83 9.52 20.93 -6.58
CA GLY A 83 9.12 21.59 -7.82
C GLY A 83 10.25 21.86 -8.82
N ASP A 84 11.51 21.49 -8.55
CA ASP A 84 12.57 21.54 -9.54
C ASP A 84 12.46 20.40 -10.59
N ALA A 85 13.37 20.36 -11.56
CA ALA A 85 13.32 19.38 -12.63
C ALA A 85 13.57 17.95 -12.12
N ALA A 86 14.50 17.78 -11.18
CA ALA A 86 14.80 16.48 -10.56
C ALA A 86 13.63 15.97 -9.75
N TRP A 87 13.04 16.84 -8.93
CA TRP A 87 11.82 16.53 -8.16
C TRP A 87 10.68 16.07 -9.07
N ARG A 88 10.35 16.86 -10.10
CA ARG A 88 9.26 16.49 -11.04
C ARG A 88 9.52 15.17 -11.76
N ALA A 89 10.76 14.90 -12.15
CA ALA A 89 11.12 13.63 -12.78
C ALA A 89 10.92 12.45 -11.83
N LEU A 90 11.35 12.58 -10.57
CA LEU A 90 11.20 11.54 -9.54
C LEU A 90 9.73 11.34 -9.13
N GLU A 91 8.94 12.41 -9.01
CA GLU A 91 7.49 12.31 -8.76
C GLU A 91 6.76 11.63 -9.91
N GLY A 92 7.10 11.97 -11.17
CA GLY A 92 6.55 11.32 -12.36
C GLY A 92 6.84 9.83 -12.44
N PHE A 93 7.92 9.37 -11.81
CA PHE A 93 8.28 7.97 -11.68
C PHE A 93 7.63 7.29 -10.46
N ALA A 94 7.62 7.98 -9.32
CA ALA A 94 7.17 7.43 -8.03
C ALA A 94 5.68 7.06 -8.03
N GLY A 95 4.84 7.89 -8.66
CA GLY A 95 3.39 7.64 -8.76
C GLY A 95 3.08 6.32 -9.49
N PRO A 96 3.45 6.20 -10.78
CA PRO A 96 3.22 4.96 -11.54
C PRO A 96 3.86 3.72 -10.91
N LEU A 97 5.06 3.87 -10.32
CA LEU A 97 5.70 2.75 -9.61
C LEU A 97 4.92 2.30 -8.39
N GLY A 98 4.37 3.25 -7.61
CA GLY A 98 3.51 2.95 -6.47
C GLY A 98 2.22 2.22 -6.88
N GLU A 99 1.59 2.65 -7.97
CA GLU A 99 0.43 1.97 -8.54
C GLU A 99 0.75 0.56 -9.01
N ALA A 100 1.85 0.39 -9.74
CA ALA A 100 2.31 -0.93 -10.20
C ALA A 100 2.64 -1.87 -9.03
N PHE A 101 3.25 -1.33 -7.97
CA PHE A 101 3.53 -2.07 -6.74
C PHE A 101 2.23 -2.56 -6.08
N GLN A 102 1.21 -1.68 -5.97
CA GLN A 102 -0.08 -2.03 -5.40
C GLN A 102 -0.82 -3.07 -6.25
N MET A 103 -0.82 -2.91 -7.57
CA MET A 103 -1.40 -3.90 -8.49
C MET A 103 -0.74 -5.28 -8.34
N ARG A 104 0.57 -5.31 -8.17
CA ARG A 104 1.31 -6.55 -7.92
C ARG A 104 0.94 -7.17 -6.56
N ASP A 105 0.80 -6.37 -5.51
CA ASP A 105 0.38 -6.87 -4.20
C ASP A 105 -1.04 -7.46 -4.26
N ASP A 106 -1.97 -6.79 -4.93
CA ASP A 106 -3.34 -7.27 -5.16
C ASP A 106 -3.37 -8.60 -5.95
N LEU A 107 -2.51 -8.72 -6.99
CA LEU A 107 -2.33 -9.97 -7.73
C LEU A 107 -1.81 -11.09 -6.84
N LEU A 108 -0.80 -10.82 -6.02
CA LEU A 108 -0.24 -11.79 -5.09
C LEU A 108 -1.22 -12.14 -3.97
N GLY A 109 -2.00 -11.19 -3.47
CA GLY A 109 -3.05 -11.41 -2.47
C GLY A 109 -4.20 -12.30 -2.96
N THR A 110 -4.44 -12.30 -4.27
CA THR A 110 -5.49 -13.11 -4.91
C THR A 110 -4.95 -14.42 -5.46
N PHE A 111 -3.85 -14.40 -6.23
CA PHE A 111 -3.33 -15.53 -7.02
C PHE A 111 -2.00 -16.07 -6.48
N GLY A 112 -1.39 -15.43 -5.48
CA GLY A 112 -0.07 -15.80 -4.98
C GLY A 112 -0.02 -17.24 -4.44
N ASP A 113 1.16 -17.83 -4.60
CA ASP A 113 1.49 -19.14 -4.02
C ASP A 113 1.70 -18.98 -2.50
N PRO A 114 0.93 -19.66 -1.64
CA PRO A 114 1.05 -19.57 -0.19
C PRO A 114 2.46 -19.86 0.32
N ASP A 115 3.16 -20.81 -0.28
CA ASP A 115 4.51 -21.21 0.12
C ASP A 115 5.55 -20.09 -0.12
N LYS A 116 5.28 -19.22 -1.09
CA LYS A 116 6.14 -18.08 -1.42
C LYS A 116 5.73 -16.79 -0.73
N THR A 117 4.42 -16.57 -0.56
CA THR A 117 3.88 -15.33 0.00
C THR A 117 3.75 -15.36 1.52
N GLY A 118 3.75 -16.57 2.12
CA GLY A 118 3.47 -16.76 3.54
C GLY A 118 2.02 -16.44 3.95
N LYS A 119 1.13 -16.21 2.97
CA LYS A 119 -0.29 -15.89 3.19
C LYS A 119 -1.15 -16.90 2.42
N SER A 120 -2.33 -17.25 2.95
CA SER A 120 -3.26 -18.10 2.22
C SER A 120 -3.74 -17.43 0.94
N ALA A 121 -3.83 -18.19 -0.15
CA ALA A 121 -4.34 -17.70 -1.41
C ALA A 121 -5.76 -17.16 -1.25
N GLY A 122 -6.07 -16.05 -1.93
CA GLY A 122 -7.39 -15.42 -1.87
C GLY A 122 -7.67 -14.71 -0.55
N ASN A 123 -6.65 -14.42 0.25
CA ASN A 123 -6.82 -13.73 1.53
C ASN A 123 -7.50 -12.36 1.37
N ASP A 124 -7.21 -11.65 0.28
CA ASP A 124 -7.84 -10.37 -0.02
C ASP A 124 -9.32 -10.51 -0.38
N LEU A 125 -9.72 -11.63 -1.01
CA LEU A 125 -11.13 -11.94 -1.26
C LEU A 125 -11.88 -12.23 0.05
N ARG A 126 -11.29 -13.05 0.94
CA ARG A 126 -11.88 -13.34 2.26
C ARG A 126 -12.01 -12.08 3.11
N ALA A 127 -11.05 -11.18 3.03
CA ALA A 127 -11.07 -9.90 3.74
C ALA A 127 -12.05 -8.88 3.12
N GLY A 128 -12.65 -9.19 1.98
CA GLY A 128 -13.59 -8.28 1.29
C GLY A 128 -12.93 -7.05 0.67
N LYS A 129 -11.65 -7.12 0.37
CA LYS A 129 -10.94 -6.00 -0.23
C LYS A 129 -11.40 -5.76 -1.67
N ARG A 130 -11.88 -4.55 -1.94
CA ARG A 130 -12.25 -4.11 -3.29
C ARG A 130 -11.02 -3.64 -4.06
N THR A 131 -10.14 -4.57 -4.37
CA THR A 131 -8.93 -4.36 -5.15
C THR A 131 -9.25 -3.94 -6.59
N ALA A 132 -8.24 -3.49 -7.33
CA ALA A 132 -8.37 -3.21 -8.77
C ALA A 132 -8.84 -4.45 -9.54
N LEU A 133 -8.40 -5.65 -9.14
CA LEU A 133 -8.84 -6.92 -9.72
C LEU A 133 -10.34 -7.18 -9.52
N VAL A 134 -10.83 -7.00 -8.29
CA VAL A 134 -12.25 -7.19 -7.96
C VAL A 134 -13.10 -6.22 -8.77
N ARG A 135 -12.69 -4.95 -8.90
CA ARG A 135 -13.40 -3.96 -9.71
C ARG A 135 -13.40 -4.34 -11.18
N ALA A 136 -12.24 -4.73 -11.73
CA ALA A 136 -12.16 -5.18 -13.13
C ALA A 136 -13.10 -6.37 -13.43
N ALA A 137 -13.16 -7.33 -12.50
CA ALA A 137 -14.10 -8.45 -12.61
C ALA A 137 -15.57 -7.98 -12.51
N GLU A 138 -15.89 -7.05 -11.61
CA GLU A 138 -17.23 -6.46 -11.46
C GLU A 138 -17.66 -5.68 -12.72
N GLU A 139 -16.73 -5.07 -13.44
CA GLU A 139 -17.01 -4.28 -14.65
C GLU A 139 -17.08 -5.14 -15.92
N SER A 140 -16.26 -6.20 -15.99
CA SER A 140 -16.09 -7.01 -17.21
C SER A 140 -17.05 -8.21 -17.29
N LEU A 141 -17.49 -8.74 -16.16
CA LEU A 141 -18.29 -9.96 -16.09
C LEU A 141 -19.79 -9.66 -15.94
N SER A 142 -20.63 -10.49 -16.50
CA SER A 142 -22.08 -10.47 -16.27
C SER A 142 -22.43 -10.86 -14.82
N VAL A 143 -23.65 -10.56 -14.39
CA VAL A 143 -24.12 -10.91 -13.02
C VAL A 143 -24.00 -12.41 -12.72
N GLY A 144 -24.27 -13.27 -13.72
CA GLY A 144 -24.14 -14.71 -13.55
C GLY A 144 -22.69 -15.16 -13.37
N GLU A 145 -21.79 -14.63 -14.19
CA GLU A 145 -20.34 -14.94 -14.14
C GLU A 145 -19.70 -14.47 -12.84
N ARG A 146 -20.15 -13.36 -12.24
CA ARG A 146 -19.66 -12.84 -10.96
C ARG A 146 -20.12 -13.63 -9.72
N THR A 147 -20.98 -14.61 -9.88
CA THR A 147 -21.54 -15.37 -8.74
C THR A 147 -20.48 -15.99 -7.84
N PRO A 148 -19.40 -16.64 -8.33
CA PRO A 148 -18.36 -17.17 -7.47
C PRO A 148 -17.65 -16.07 -6.65
N LEU A 149 -17.32 -14.93 -7.27
CA LEU A 149 -16.70 -13.78 -6.59
C LEU A 149 -17.61 -13.25 -5.48
N THR A 150 -18.89 -13.01 -5.78
CA THR A 150 -19.86 -12.48 -4.81
C THR A 150 -20.03 -13.39 -3.60
N LYS A 151 -19.90 -14.70 -3.80
CA LYS A 151 -20.02 -15.69 -2.72
C LYS A 151 -18.86 -15.66 -1.74
N VAL A 152 -17.67 -15.25 -2.15
CA VAL A 152 -16.46 -15.32 -1.31
C VAL A 152 -16.02 -13.96 -0.78
N LEU A 153 -16.39 -12.87 -1.45
CA LEU A 153 -15.94 -11.53 -1.11
C LEU A 153 -16.45 -11.11 0.28
N GLY A 154 -15.52 -10.89 1.22
CA GLY A 154 -15.83 -10.52 2.60
C GLY A 154 -16.26 -11.69 3.49
N ARG A 155 -16.09 -12.92 3.03
CA ARG A 155 -16.43 -14.12 3.78
C ARG A 155 -15.17 -14.81 4.31
N ALA A 156 -14.83 -14.53 5.57
CA ALA A 156 -13.63 -15.04 6.22
C ALA A 156 -13.56 -16.58 6.26
N ASP A 157 -14.74 -17.25 6.29
CA ASP A 157 -14.91 -18.70 6.32
C ASP A 157 -15.01 -19.36 4.93
N ALA A 158 -14.84 -18.58 3.84
CA ALA A 158 -14.86 -19.13 2.48
C ALA A 158 -13.80 -20.24 2.33
N SER A 159 -14.23 -21.39 1.84
CA SER A 159 -13.37 -22.56 1.63
C SER A 159 -12.37 -22.32 0.50
N ASP A 160 -11.25 -23.08 0.49
CA ASP A 160 -10.27 -23.00 -0.59
C ASP A 160 -10.85 -23.35 -1.95
N ALA A 161 -11.82 -24.26 -2.01
CA ALA A 161 -12.53 -24.62 -3.24
C ALA A 161 -13.38 -23.46 -3.77
N GLU A 162 -14.08 -22.72 -2.90
CA GLU A 162 -14.85 -21.53 -3.31
C GLU A 162 -13.93 -20.40 -3.76
N ILE A 163 -12.79 -20.20 -3.09
CA ILE A 163 -11.76 -19.25 -3.51
C ILE A 163 -11.18 -19.64 -4.88
N ALA A 164 -10.86 -20.92 -5.09
CA ALA A 164 -10.37 -21.41 -6.37
C ALA A 164 -11.36 -21.13 -7.50
N ALA A 165 -12.64 -21.43 -7.30
CA ALA A 165 -13.69 -21.13 -8.29
C ALA A 165 -13.82 -19.63 -8.60
N ALA A 166 -13.61 -18.76 -7.61
CA ALA A 166 -13.63 -17.31 -7.82
C ALA A 166 -12.38 -16.79 -8.54
N ARG A 167 -11.26 -17.53 -8.53
CA ARG A 167 -10.01 -17.18 -9.21
C ARG A 167 -9.99 -17.62 -10.68
N GLU A 168 -10.84 -18.54 -11.07
CA GLU A 168 -10.93 -19.10 -12.43
C GLU A 168 -11.87 -18.31 -13.36
N MET A 169 -12.51 -17.27 -12.84
CA MET A 169 -13.34 -16.35 -13.65
C MET A 169 -12.43 -15.47 -14.55
#